data_1f5ae3f58945e030b7863a9afda8708f
#
_entry.id   1f5ae3f58945e030b7863a9afda8708f
#
_cell.length_a   1.000
_cell.length_b   1.000
_cell.length_c   1.000
_cell.angle_alpha   90.00
_cell.angle_beta   90.00
_cell.angle_gamma   90.00
#
_symmetry.space_group_name_H-M   'P 1'
#
loop_
_entity.id
_entity.type
_entity.pdbx_description
1 polymer ?
#
loop_
_entity_poly.entity_id
_entity_poly.type
_entity_poly.pdbx_seq_one_letter_code
_entity_poly.pdbx_strand_id
1 'polypeptide(L)'
;RLAERGVRFIQLYHRGWDAHGNTPKQVGVQCGDTDQPTSALLRDLKQRGMLDDTLVVWGGEFGRTIYCQGKLTKTTYGRDHHPNCFTYWLAGGGVRGGITYGETDDSSVNVAENPIPFHLPRMQLFTWQWLTESSD
;
A
#
# COMPACT_ATOMS: atom_id res chain seq x y z
N ARG A 1 -4.11 16.86 -12.95
CA ARG A 1 -4.68 18.25 -12.98
C ARG A 1 -4.59 18.95 -11.63
N LEU A 2 -4.93 18.29 -10.50
CA LEU A 2 -4.84 18.94 -9.18
C LEU A 2 -3.40 19.22 -8.79
N ALA A 3 -2.50 18.23 -8.95
CA ALA A 3 -1.08 18.39 -8.67
C ALA A 3 -0.44 19.49 -9.53
N GLU A 4 -0.75 19.54 -10.82
CA GLU A 4 -0.29 20.63 -11.73
C GLU A 4 -0.72 22.02 -11.30
N ARG A 5 -1.76 22.13 -10.48
CA ARG A 5 -2.29 23.38 -9.93
C ARG A 5 -1.78 23.67 -8.52
N GLY A 6 -0.77 22.96 -8.06
CA GLY A 6 -0.16 23.16 -6.76
C GLY A 6 -0.92 22.55 -5.58
N VAL A 7 -1.90 21.68 -5.81
CA VAL A 7 -2.54 20.96 -4.73
C VAL A 7 -1.54 19.94 -4.18
N ARG A 8 -1.09 20.17 -2.95
CA ARG A 8 0.00 19.42 -2.33
C ARG A 8 -0.43 18.08 -1.73
N PHE A 9 -1.69 17.92 -1.37
CA PHE A 9 -2.23 16.73 -0.74
C PHE A 9 -3.48 16.30 -1.47
N ILE A 10 -3.46 15.10 -2.05
CA ILE A 10 -4.58 14.53 -2.80
C ILE A 10 -4.83 13.15 -2.24
N GLN A 11 -6.02 12.90 -1.72
CA GLN A 11 -6.40 11.62 -1.15
C GLN A 11 -7.55 11.02 -1.96
N LEU A 12 -7.38 9.79 -2.40
CA LEU A 12 -8.37 9.03 -3.18
C LEU A 12 -8.80 7.82 -2.36
N TYR A 13 -10.10 7.67 -2.19
CA TYR A 13 -10.67 6.53 -1.49
C TYR A 13 -11.38 5.61 -2.48
N HIS A 14 -11.05 4.33 -2.44
CA HIS A 14 -11.75 3.29 -3.15
C HIS A 14 -12.41 2.34 -2.15
N ARG A 15 -13.71 2.12 -2.27
CA ARG A 15 -14.50 1.29 -1.37
C ARG A 15 -14.41 -0.19 -1.72
N GLY A 16 -14.84 -1.06 -0.81
CA GLY A 16 -15.12 -2.47 -1.14
C GLY A 16 -13.98 -3.44 -0.80
N TRP A 17 -12.94 -2.99 -0.10
CA TRP A 17 -11.84 -3.84 0.31
C TRP A 17 -12.09 -4.63 1.59
N ASP A 18 -13.17 -4.36 2.30
CA ASP A 18 -13.53 -5.00 3.57
C ASP A 18 -14.19 -6.38 3.36
N ALA A 19 -13.38 -7.35 2.92
CA ALA A 19 -13.80 -8.65 2.46
C ALA A 19 -13.87 -9.69 3.59
N HIS A 20 -14.97 -9.70 4.34
CA HIS A 20 -15.25 -10.68 5.41
C HIS A 20 -15.83 -12.02 4.93
N GLY A 21 -16.09 -12.14 3.63
CA GLY A 21 -16.54 -13.37 2.97
C GLY A 21 -16.24 -13.30 1.48
N ASN A 22 -16.05 -14.44 0.85
CA ASN A 22 -15.74 -14.52 -0.59
C ASN A 22 -14.59 -13.60 -1.03
N THR A 23 -13.55 -13.51 -0.22
CA THR A 23 -12.36 -12.67 -0.44
C THR A 23 -11.76 -12.84 -1.84
N PRO A 24 -11.58 -14.07 -2.39
CA PRO A 24 -10.99 -14.23 -3.72
C PRO A 24 -11.74 -13.47 -4.82
N LYS A 25 -13.07 -13.52 -4.80
CA LYS A 25 -13.87 -12.80 -5.79
C LYS A 25 -13.87 -11.30 -5.55
N GLN A 26 -14.01 -10.88 -4.28
CA GLN A 26 -14.09 -9.45 -3.94
C GLN A 26 -12.77 -8.74 -4.27
N VAL A 27 -11.63 -9.30 -3.89
CA VAL A 27 -10.32 -8.73 -4.20
C VAL A 27 -10.11 -8.63 -5.71
N GLY A 28 -10.48 -9.68 -6.48
CA GLY A 28 -10.40 -9.63 -7.94
C GLY A 28 -11.19 -8.49 -8.56
N VAL A 29 -12.39 -8.19 -8.06
CA VAL A 29 -13.21 -7.05 -8.52
C VAL A 29 -12.50 -5.72 -8.17
N GLN A 30 -12.05 -5.55 -6.93
CA GLN A 30 -11.40 -4.31 -6.49
C GLN A 30 -10.08 -4.05 -7.24
N CYS A 31 -9.29 -5.09 -7.49
CA CYS A 31 -8.09 -4.98 -8.32
C CYS A 31 -8.45 -4.58 -9.76
N GLY A 32 -9.48 -5.18 -10.35
CA GLY A 32 -9.96 -4.81 -11.67
C GLY A 32 -10.34 -3.33 -11.79
N ASP A 33 -10.92 -2.76 -10.73
CA ASP A 33 -11.28 -1.34 -10.68
C ASP A 33 -10.09 -0.40 -10.48
N THR A 34 -9.03 -0.83 -9.78
CA THR A 34 -7.94 0.05 -9.33
C THR A 34 -6.62 -0.11 -10.07
N ASP A 35 -6.31 -1.27 -10.63
CA ASP A 35 -4.98 -1.55 -11.21
C ASP A 35 -4.70 -0.68 -12.44
N GLN A 36 -5.63 -0.61 -13.36
CA GLN A 36 -5.47 0.18 -14.58
C GLN A 36 -5.36 1.69 -14.28
N PRO A 37 -6.25 2.31 -13.47
CA PRO A 37 -6.13 3.72 -13.11
C PRO A 37 -4.84 4.04 -12.37
N THR A 38 -4.40 3.17 -11.46
CA THR A 38 -3.16 3.34 -10.70
C THR A 38 -1.94 3.30 -11.64
N SER A 39 -1.88 2.31 -12.53
CA SER A 39 -0.83 2.21 -13.53
C SER A 39 -0.81 3.42 -14.48
N ALA A 40 -1.99 3.89 -14.89
CA ALA A 40 -2.11 5.07 -15.73
C ALA A 40 -1.64 6.35 -15.03
N LEU A 41 -1.98 6.51 -13.74
CA LEU A 41 -1.52 7.64 -12.93
C LEU A 41 0.01 7.70 -12.85
N LEU A 42 0.66 6.58 -12.54
CA LEU A 42 2.11 6.51 -12.43
C LEU A 42 2.80 6.81 -13.77
N ARG A 43 2.28 6.27 -14.87
CA ARG A 43 2.80 6.56 -16.21
C ARG A 43 2.62 8.03 -16.60
N ASP A 44 1.46 8.61 -16.31
CA ASP A 44 1.18 10.01 -16.62
C ASP A 44 2.10 10.95 -15.82
N LEU A 45 2.28 10.70 -14.52
CA LEU A 45 3.21 11.45 -13.69
C LEU A 45 4.64 11.35 -14.21
N LYS A 46 5.08 10.15 -14.60
CA LYS A 46 6.41 9.92 -15.15
C LYS A 46 6.61 10.63 -16.48
N GLN A 47 5.66 10.52 -17.41
CA GLN A 47 5.72 11.16 -18.74
C GLN A 47 5.76 12.69 -18.65
N ARG A 48 5.15 13.25 -17.61
CA ARG A 48 5.12 14.71 -17.35
C ARG A 48 6.33 15.20 -16.56
N GLY A 49 7.23 14.32 -16.14
CA GLY A 49 8.36 14.67 -15.28
C GLY A 49 7.94 15.09 -13.85
N MET A 50 6.75 14.68 -13.41
CA MET A 50 6.19 15.03 -12.10
C MET A 50 6.39 13.94 -11.04
N LEU A 51 6.80 12.73 -11.45
CA LEU A 51 6.87 11.59 -10.53
C LEU A 51 7.96 11.78 -9.47
N ASP A 52 9.07 12.40 -9.83
CA ASP A 52 10.19 12.62 -8.91
C ASP A 52 9.81 13.59 -7.77
N ASP A 53 8.90 14.54 -8.04
CA ASP A 53 8.38 15.50 -7.07
C ASP A 53 7.03 15.10 -6.45
N THR A 54 6.50 13.93 -6.80
CA THR A 54 5.18 13.47 -6.35
C THR A 54 5.29 12.08 -5.73
N LEU A 55 5.16 12.01 -4.41
CA LEU A 55 5.07 10.73 -3.72
C LEU A 55 3.67 10.14 -3.85
N VAL A 56 3.58 8.97 -4.45
CA VAL A 56 2.35 8.16 -4.51
C VAL A 56 2.42 7.07 -3.46
N VAL A 57 1.45 7.05 -2.55
CA VAL A 57 1.31 6.05 -1.49
C VAL A 57 0.04 5.26 -1.72
N TRP A 58 0.11 3.95 -1.70
CA TRP A 58 -1.03 3.06 -1.81
C TRP A 58 -1.05 2.03 -0.68
N GLY A 59 -2.19 1.86 -0.04
CA GLY A 59 -2.36 0.91 1.04
C GLY A 59 -3.76 0.94 1.63
N GLY A 60 -3.99 0.06 2.58
CA GLY A 60 -5.18 0.08 3.43
C GLY A 60 -4.88 0.62 4.82
N GLU A 61 -5.90 0.71 5.65
CA GLU A 61 -5.77 1.18 7.04
C GLU A 61 -4.99 0.20 7.92
N PHE A 62 -5.11 -1.11 7.65
CA PHE A 62 -4.37 -2.21 8.28
C PHE A 62 -4.48 -3.49 7.43
N GLY A 63 -3.88 -4.57 7.90
CA GLY A 63 -3.86 -5.87 7.24
C GLY A 63 -5.06 -6.76 7.51
N ARG A 64 -4.95 -7.99 7.05
CA ARG A 64 -5.94 -9.04 7.21
C ARG A 64 -5.31 -10.29 7.81
N THR A 65 -6.12 -11.06 8.54
CA THR A 65 -5.67 -12.33 9.12
C THR A 65 -5.22 -13.31 8.06
N ILE A 66 -4.21 -14.11 8.36
CA ILE A 66 -3.77 -15.21 7.51
C ILE A 66 -4.72 -16.40 7.56
N TYR A 67 -5.44 -16.58 8.67
CA TYR A 67 -6.46 -17.58 8.84
C TYR A 67 -7.82 -17.12 8.31
N CYS A 68 -8.68 -18.10 8.03
CA CYS A 68 -10.02 -17.86 7.51
C CYS A 68 -10.96 -17.33 8.58
N GLN A 69 -11.70 -16.31 8.25
CA GLN A 69 -12.91 -15.92 8.99
C GLN A 69 -14.10 -16.71 8.45
N GLY A 70 -14.81 -17.37 9.33
CA GLY A 70 -15.94 -18.22 8.98
C GLY A 70 -15.54 -19.57 8.35
N LYS A 71 -16.36 -20.07 7.44
CA LYS A 71 -16.13 -21.40 6.83
C LYS A 71 -15.10 -21.32 5.69
N LEU A 72 -14.05 -22.12 5.80
CA LEU A 72 -13.06 -22.28 4.73
C LEU A 72 -13.56 -23.27 3.67
N THR A 73 -13.60 -22.84 2.42
CA THR A 73 -13.84 -23.70 1.26
C THR A 73 -12.78 -23.44 0.19
N LYS A 74 -12.73 -24.27 -0.85
CA LYS A 74 -11.79 -24.05 -1.99
C LYS A 74 -11.97 -22.73 -2.72
N THR A 75 -13.20 -22.23 -2.77
CA THR A 75 -13.59 -21.09 -3.62
C THR A 75 -14.03 -19.87 -2.83
N THR A 76 -14.32 -20.04 -1.55
CA THR A 76 -14.78 -18.94 -0.72
C THR A 76 -14.25 -19.04 0.70
N TYR A 77 -13.78 -17.92 1.20
CA TYR A 77 -13.36 -17.70 2.58
C TYR A 77 -13.38 -16.20 2.86
N GLY A 78 -13.46 -15.85 4.13
CA GLY A 78 -13.31 -14.47 4.61
C GLY A 78 -11.94 -14.26 5.27
N ARG A 79 -11.58 -13.02 5.45
CA ARG A 79 -10.43 -12.59 6.25
C ARG A 79 -10.87 -11.52 7.23
N ASP A 80 -10.41 -11.63 8.46
CA ASP A 80 -10.70 -10.66 9.50
C ASP A 80 -9.64 -9.54 9.52
N HIS A 81 -9.87 -8.51 10.30
CA HIS A 81 -8.94 -7.40 10.49
C HIS A 81 -7.71 -7.84 11.28
N HIS A 82 -6.53 -7.37 10.86
CA HIS A 82 -5.27 -7.65 11.54
C HIS A 82 -4.37 -6.42 11.53
N PRO A 83 -4.34 -5.63 12.61
CA PRO A 83 -3.63 -4.35 12.63
C PRO A 83 -2.11 -4.45 12.80
N ASN A 84 -1.60 -5.62 13.21
CA ASN A 84 -0.18 -5.74 13.59
C ASN A 84 0.77 -5.91 12.40
N CYS A 85 0.24 -6.26 11.22
CA CYS A 85 1.05 -6.54 10.05
C CYS A 85 0.31 -6.16 8.77
N PHE A 86 0.87 -5.25 7.99
CA PHE A 86 0.34 -4.84 6.69
C PHE A 86 1.39 -4.14 5.84
N THR A 87 1.10 -3.98 4.56
CA THR A 87 2.04 -3.45 3.57
C THR A 87 1.49 -2.22 2.89
N TYR A 88 2.34 -1.22 2.72
CA TYR A 88 2.16 -0.13 1.75
C TYR A 88 3.12 -0.29 0.58
N TRP A 89 2.77 0.23 -0.59
CA TRP A 89 3.77 0.51 -1.60
C TRP A 89 3.83 2.01 -1.90
N LEU A 90 5.02 2.44 -2.30
CA LEU A 90 5.34 3.83 -2.59
C LEU A 90 5.98 3.94 -3.97
N ALA A 91 5.71 5.04 -4.67
CA ALA A 91 6.34 5.35 -5.94
C ALA A 91 6.56 6.85 -6.09
N GLY A 92 7.67 7.25 -6.69
CA GLY A 92 8.02 8.65 -6.90
C GLY A 92 8.48 9.37 -5.63
N GLY A 93 8.53 10.71 -5.67
CA GLY A 93 8.94 11.53 -4.53
C GLY A 93 10.35 11.24 -4.02
N GLY A 94 11.26 10.74 -4.88
CA GLY A 94 12.62 10.40 -4.53
C GLY A 94 12.80 9.04 -3.82
N VAL A 95 11.74 8.24 -3.63
CA VAL A 95 11.90 6.91 -3.03
C VAL A 95 12.66 5.97 -3.96
N ARG A 96 13.54 5.15 -3.41
CA ARG A 96 14.27 4.12 -4.15
C ARG A 96 13.30 3.04 -4.62
N GLY A 97 13.17 2.87 -5.93
CA GLY A 97 12.33 1.84 -6.52
C GLY A 97 12.96 0.45 -6.50
N GLY A 98 12.12 -0.59 -6.57
CA GLY A 98 12.55 -1.98 -6.72
C GLY A 98 13.08 -2.64 -5.46
N ILE A 99 12.82 -2.07 -4.28
CA ILE A 99 13.19 -2.64 -2.99
C ILE A 99 11.96 -3.08 -2.20
N THR A 100 12.14 -4.06 -1.33
CA THR A 100 11.23 -4.41 -0.24
C THR A 100 11.91 -4.03 1.07
N TYR A 101 11.19 -3.36 1.96
CA TYR A 101 11.68 -2.94 3.27
C TYR A 101 10.80 -3.54 4.36
N GLY A 102 11.43 -4.23 5.29
CA GLY A 102 10.76 -4.97 6.34
C GLY A 102 10.31 -6.38 5.93
N GLU A 103 10.24 -7.25 6.89
CA GLU A 103 9.79 -8.64 6.71
C GLU A 103 8.82 -9.05 7.81
N THR A 104 7.94 -9.99 7.48
CA THR A 104 7.03 -10.59 8.45
C THR A 104 7.64 -11.85 9.04
N ASP A 105 7.11 -12.30 10.20
CA ASP A 105 7.40 -13.63 10.71
C ASP A 105 6.88 -14.73 9.77
N ASP A 106 7.33 -15.97 9.96
CA ASP A 106 6.95 -17.13 9.11
C ASP A 106 5.44 -17.36 9.05
N SER A 107 4.72 -16.90 10.06
CA SER A 107 3.27 -16.99 10.13
C SER A 107 2.55 -15.79 9.54
N SER A 108 3.27 -14.76 9.11
CA SER A 108 2.73 -13.49 8.61
C SER A 108 1.76 -12.79 9.57
N VAL A 109 1.98 -12.98 10.88
CA VAL A 109 1.16 -12.38 11.95
C VAL A 109 1.77 -11.09 12.45
N ASN A 110 3.10 -11.01 12.53
CA ASN A 110 3.78 -9.82 13.03
C ASN A 110 4.88 -9.37 12.06
N VAL A 111 5.27 -8.11 12.17
CA VAL A 111 6.49 -7.62 11.52
C VAL A 111 7.68 -8.10 12.34
N ALA A 112 8.56 -8.89 11.72
CA ALA A 112 9.75 -9.46 12.35
C ALA A 112 10.97 -8.56 12.19
N GLU A 113 11.11 -7.91 11.03
CA GLU A 113 12.26 -7.05 10.73
C GLU A 113 11.84 -5.67 10.26
N ASN A 114 12.60 -4.67 10.65
CA ASN A 114 12.45 -3.27 10.22
C ASN A 114 11.01 -2.74 10.32
N PRO A 115 10.34 -2.82 11.49
CA PRO A 115 8.98 -2.32 11.63
C PRO A 115 8.92 -0.80 11.45
N ILE A 116 7.96 -0.34 10.65
CA ILE A 116 7.65 1.08 10.52
C ILE A 116 6.45 1.38 11.43
N PRO A 117 6.62 2.14 12.50
CA PRO A 117 5.52 2.47 13.41
C PRO A 117 4.48 3.36 12.73
N PHE A 118 3.24 2.90 12.65
CA PHE A 118 2.14 3.59 11.97
C PHE A 118 1.77 4.95 12.60
N HIS A 119 1.96 5.12 13.90
CA HIS A 119 1.50 6.28 14.67
C HIS A 119 2.54 7.41 14.81
N LEU A 120 3.66 7.34 14.11
CA LEU A 120 4.62 8.44 14.14
C LEU A 120 4.22 9.51 13.12
N PRO A 121 3.84 10.74 13.59
CA PRO A 121 3.62 11.89 12.71
C PRO A 121 4.86 12.26 11.88
N ARG A 122 6.01 11.67 12.20
CA ARG A 122 7.30 11.79 11.48
C ARG A 122 7.49 10.77 10.37
N MET A 123 6.53 9.89 10.10
CA MET A 123 6.63 8.88 9.03
C MET A 123 6.85 9.52 7.65
N GLN A 124 6.38 10.75 7.43
CA GLN A 124 6.69 11.52 6.22
C GLN A 124 8.16 11.91 6.09
N LEU A 125 8.90 12.04 7.21
CA LEU A 125 10.32 12.42 7.21
C LEU A 125 11.24 11.19 7.27
N PHE A 126 10.86 10.14 8.00
CA PHE A 126 11.71 8.95 8.18
C PHE A 126 11.72 8.02 6.96
N THR A 127 10.60 7.80 6.30
CA THR A 127 10.57 7.05 5.04
C THR A 127 11.39 7.76 3.96
N TRP A 128 11.35 9.08 3.93
CA TRP A 128 12.12 9.87 2.99
C TRP A 128 13.63 9.78 3.26
N GLN A 129 14.03 9.91 4.50
CA GLN A 129 15.44 9.93 4.90
C GLN A 129 16.10 8.53 4.78
N TRP A 130 15.42 7.47 5.21
CA TRP A 130 15.95 6.11 5.11
C TRP A 130 16.00 5.55 3.68
N LEU A 131 15.05 5.89 2.86
CA LEU A 131 15.03 5.41 1.47
C LEU A 131 15.94 6.23 0.54
N THR A 132 16.39 7.41 0.97
CA THR A 132 17.32 8.25 0.22
C THR A 132 18.78 8.15 0.71
N GLU A 133 19.04 7.86 1.98
CA GLU A 133 20.38 7.81 2.58
C GLU A 133 21.12 6.46 2.43
N SER A 134 20.50 5.41 1.94
CA SER A 134 21.16 4.10 1.73
C SER A 134 21.87 3.98 0.37
N SER A 135 22.41 5.06 -0.15
CA SER A 135 23.15 5.11 -1.43
C SER A 135 24.63 5.43 -1.26
N ASP A 136 25.28 4.87 -0.22
CA ASP A 136 26.75 4.80 -0.13
C ASP A 136 27.22 3.37 0.08
#